data_9c3e2e27035d863246516a12e8593ce7
#
_entry.id   9c3e2e27035d863246516a12e8593ce7
#
_cell.length_a   1.000
_cell.length_b   1.000
_cell.length_c   1.000
_cell.angle_alpha   90.00
_cell.angle_beta   90.00
_cell.angle_gamma   90.00
#
_symmetry.space_group_name_H-M   'P 1'
#
loop_
_entity.id
_entity.type
_entity.pdbx_description
1 polymer ?
#
loop_
_entity_poly.entity_id
_entity_poly.type
_entity_poly.pdbx_seq_one_letter_code
_entity_poly.pdbx_strand_id
1 'polypeptide(L)'
;MKKRLITFVEAIKEAIDQSMQKDKNVIVFGLGVDDPKTIFGTTAGLQKKYGTNRVFDVTTSENAMTGVGIGAAIDGKRPLMVHQRPDFFLLAMDQLVNAAAKWYFMFGKQQSVPITIRLIMGRGWGQGPTHSQNLQAWFAHIPGLKVVMPATAADAKGLLISSIIDNNPVIFMEHRWLHN
;
A
#
# COMPACT_ATOMS: atom_id res chain seq x y z
N MET A 1 27.91 -16.83 1.47
CA MET A 1 27.41 -15.45 1.37
C MET A 1 27.13 -14.91 2.78
N LYS A 2 27.68 -13.74 3.14
CA LYS A 2 27.32 -13.10 4.43
C LYS A 2 25.83 -12.77 4.41
N LYS A 3 25.08 -13.24 5.41
CA LYS A 3 23.66 -12.85 5.58
C LYS A 3 23.61 -11.34 5.82
N ARG A 4 22.87 -10.63 4.98
CA ARG A 4 22.59 -9.21 5.17
C ARG A 4 21.42 -9.07 6.14
N LEU A 5 21.64 -8.35 7.22
CA LEU A 5 20.60 -8.01 8.19
C LEU A 5 20.06 -6.62 7.86
N ILE A 6 18.75 -6.50 7.76
CA ILE A 6 18.02 -5.24 7.56
C ILE A 6 16.78 -5.24 8.44
N THR A 7 16.34 -4.04 8.81
CA THR A 7 15.11 -3.85 9.56
C THR A 7 13.88 -4.06 8.64
N PHE A 8 12.72 -4.21 9.26
CA PHE A 8 11.45 -4.29 8.53
C PHE A 8 11.19 -3.02 7.69
N VAL A 9 11.47 -1.84 8.26
CA VAL A 9 11.35 -0.55 7.58
C VAL A 9 12.26 -0.44 6.35
N GLU A 10 13.53 -0.84 6.51
CA GLU A 10 14.48 -0.86 5.39
C GLU A 10 14.03 -1.83 4.29
N ALA A 11 13.48 -2.98 4.68
CA ALA A 11 12.96 -3.97 3.74
C ALA A 11 11.80 -3.42 2.90
N ILE A 12 10.85 -2.73 3.53
CA ILE A 12 9.74 -2.03 2.85
C ILE A 12 10.28 -0.97 1.90
N LYS A 13 11.16 -0.10 2.38
CA LYS A 13 11.76 0.97 1.56
C LYS A 13 12.51 0.40 0.33
N GLU A 14 13.31 -0.63 0.52
CA GLU A 14 14.01 -1.29 -0.57
C GLU A 14 13.07 -1.95 -1.58
N ALA A 15 11.99 -2.56 -1.11
CA ALA A 15 10.98 -3.15 -1.99
C ALA A 15 10.37 -2.10 -2.92
N ILE A 16 10.01 -0.94 -2.36
CA ILE A 16 9.46 0.18 -3.12
C ILE A 16 10.50 0.70 -4.12
N ASP A 17 11.70 0.99 -3.64
CA ASP A 17 12.79 1.53 -4.47
C ASP A 17 13.12 0.61 -5.65
N GLN A 18 13.26 -0.69 -5.42
CA GLN A 18 13.54 -1.67 -6.46
C GLN A 18 12.39 -1.82 -7.47
N SER A 19 11.15 -1.75 -7.01
CA SER A 19 9.98 -1.81 -7.89
C SER A 19 9.91 -0.57 -8.78
N MET A 20 10.14 0.62 -8.23
CA MET A 20 10.17 1.87 -8.99
C MET A 20 11.33 1.96 -9.98
N GLN A 21 12.47 1.33 -9.67
CA GLN A 21 13.60 1.24 -10.61
C GLN A 21 13.29 0.35 -11.81
N LYS A 22 12.59 -0.77 -11.58
CA LYS A 22 12.27 -1.75 -12.61
C LYS A 22 11.11 -1.33 -13.50
N ASP A 23 10.13 -0.65 -12.95
CA ASP A 23 8.93 -0.24 -13.68
C ASP A 23 8.62 1.25 -13.47
N LYS A 24 8.67 2.02 -14.57
CA LYS A 24 8.35 3.45 -14.57
C LYS A 24 6.87 3.75 -14.31
N ASN A 25 6.00 2.75 -14.43
CA ASN A 25 4.58 2.90 -14.15
C ASN A 25 4.25 2.78 -12.66
N VAL A 26 5.16 2.31 -11.82
CA VAL A 26 4.98 2.32 -10.37
C VAL A 26 5.02 3.77 -9.88
N ILE A 27 3.92 4.18 -9.24
CA ILE A 27 3.77 5.48 -8.56
C ILE A 27 3.47 5.25 -7.09
N VAL A 28 3.98 6.10 -6.23
CA VAL A 28 3.77 6.05 -4.77
C VAL A 28 3.06 7.31 -4.34
N PHE A 29 1.88 7.18 -3.79
CA PHE A 29 1.12 8.33 -3.33
C PHE A 29 0.33 7.98 -2.07
N GLY A 30 -0.13 9.00 -1.35
CA GLY A 30 -0.91 8.76 -0.15
C GLY A 30 -0.78 9.88 0.88
N LEU A 31 -0.79 9.51 2.14
CA LEU A 31 -0.72 10.45 3.27
C LEU A 31 0.63 10.38 3.96
N GLY A 32 1.37 11.48 3.97
CA GLY A 32 2.70 11.60 4.56
C GLY A 32 3.80 10.91 3.74
N VAL A 33 3.61 10.77 2.43
CA VAL A 33 4.55 10.07 1.53
C VAL A 33 5.80 10.89 1.29
N ASP A 34 5.67 12.19 1.17
CA ASP A 34 6.75 13.15 0.90
C ASP A 34 7.32 13.79 2.17
N ASP A 35 6.72 13.55 3.35
CA ASP A 35 7.25 14.03 4.62
C ASP A 35 8.65 13.45 4.85
N PRO A 36 9.67 14.29 5.15
CA PRO A 36 11.02 13.83 5.46
C PRO A 36 11.12 12.83 6.60
N LYS A 37 10.21 12.91 7.56
CA LYS A 37 10.09 11.94 8.66
C LYS A 37 9.33 10.70 8.28
N THR A 38 8.48 10.77 7.30
CA THR A 38 7.54 9.76 6.80
C THR A 38 7.01 8.82 7.88
N ILE A 39 6.01 8.00 7.63
CA ILE A 39 5.63 7.00 8.61
C ILE A 39 6.74 5.94 8.68
N PHE A 40 7.49 5.97 9.78
CA PHE A 40 8.64 5.06 10.04
C PHE A 40 9.75 5.10 8.98
N GLY A 41 9.83 6.12 8.13
CA GLY A 41 10.86 6.25 7.11
C GLY A 41 10.70 5.33 5.90
N THR A 42 9.58 4.65 5.74
CA THR A 42 9.37 3.66 4.66
C THR A 42 9.38 4.27 3.26
N THR A 43 9.13 5.58 3.13
CA THR A 43 9.17 6.32 1.85
C THR A 43 10.27 7.38 1.79
N ALA A 44 11.08 7.49 2.85
CA ALA A 44 12.10 8.52 2.98
C ALA A 44 13.07 8.56 1.78
N GLY A 45 13.19 9.75 1.16
CA GLY A 45 14.09 10.00 0.03
C GLY A 45 13.60 9.52 -1.33
N LEU A 46 12.45 8.83 -1.42
CA LEU A 46 11.92 8.35 -2.70
C LEU A 46 11.49 9.51 -3.61
N GLN A 47 10.84 10.54 -3.07
CA GLN A 47 10.45 11.71 -3.87
C GLN A 47 11.67 12.45 -4.44
N LYS A 48 12.74 12.61 -3.64
CA LYS A 48 14.00 13.20 -4.12
C LYS A 48 14.62 12.39 -5.27
N LYS A 49 14.46 11.06 -5.24
CA LYS A 49 15.04 10.15 -6.24
C LYS A 49 14.20 10.05 -7.52
N TYR A 50 12.87 10.02 -7.40
CA TYR A 50 11.96 9.71 -8.51
C TYR A 50 11.11 10.89 -8.98
N GLY A 51 11.16 12.01 -8.26
CA GLY A 51 10.41 13.21 -8.58
C GLY A 51 8.96 13.20 -8.09
N THR A 52 8.37 14.40 -8.06
CA THR A 52 7.00 14.64 -7.57
C THR A 52 5.91 14.02 -8.46
N ASN A 53 6.21 13.72 -9.71
CA ASN A 53 5.27 13.05 -10.62
C ASN A 53 5.09 11.56 -10.31
N ARG A 54 6.00 10.97 -9.53
CA ARG A 54 5.96 9.55 -9.19
C ARG A 54 5.85 9.28 -7.69
N VAL A 55 6.20 10.25 -6.86
CA VAL A 55 6.10 10.14 -5.39
C VAL A 55 5.53 11.46 -4.86
N PHE A 56 4.29 11.42 -4.38
CA PHE A 56 3.58 12.64 -3.98
C PHE A 56 2.53 12.40 -2.91
N ASP A 57 2.30 13.42 -2.12
CA ASP A 57 1.21 13.43 -1.15
C ASP A 57 -0.11 13.86 -1.80
N VAL A 58 -1.21 13.50 -1.19
CA VAL A 58 -2.56 13.88 -1.63
C VAL A 58 -3.35 14.46 -0.48
N THR A 59 -4.38 15.23 -0.80
CA THR A 59 -5.31 15.76 0.19
C THR A 59 -6.02 14.63 0.94
N THR A 60 -6.16 14.76 2.25
CA THR A 60 -6.88 13.79 3.09
C THR A 60 -8.32 13.67 2.66
N SER A 61 -8.60 12.65 1.89
CA SER A 61 -9.93 12.23 1.43
C SER A 61 -9.82 10.78 0.99
N GLU A 62 -9.98 9.85 1.89
CA GLU A 62 -9.69 8.42 1.70
C GLU A 62 -10.48 7.82 0.54
N ASN A 63 -11.75 8.19 0.42
CA ASN A 63 -12.60 7.75 -0.69
C ASN A 63 -12.07 8.29 -2.04
N ALA A 64 -11.86 9.61 -2.14
CA ALA A 64 -11.42 10.23 -3.38
C ALA A 64 -10.03 9.75 -3.81
N MET A 65 -9.05 9.69 -2.89
CA MET A 65 -7.71 9.23 -3.23
C MET A 65 -7.68 7.76 -3.69
N THR A 66 -8.55 6.92 -3.12
CA THR A 66 -8.66 5.52 -3.55
C THR A 66 -9.26 5.43 -4.95
N GLY A 67 -10.31 6.21 -5.24
CA GLY A 67 -10.89 6.30 -6.58
C GLY A 67 -9.89 6.79 -7.63
N VAL A 68 -9.09 7.81 -7.31
CA VAL A 68 -7.98 8.28 -8.17
C VAL A 68 -6.96 7.18 -8.41
N GLY A 69 -6.58 6.44 -7.36
CA GLY A 69 -5.66 5.30 -7.49
C GLY A 69 -6.19 4.20 -8.39
N ILE A 70 -7.49 3.87 -8.29
CA ILE A 70 -8.15 2.90 -9.16
C ILE A 70 -8.13 3.40 -10.61
N GLY A 71 -8.48 4.65 -10.86
CA GLY A 71 -8.44 5.26 -12.19
C GLY A 71 -7.04 5.21 -12.80
N ALA A 72 -6.01 5.57 -12.03
CA ALA A 72 -4.61 5.47 -12.46
C ALA A 72 -4.19 4.03 -12.78
N ALA A 73 -4.67 3.06 -12.00
CA ALA A 73 -4.40 1.63 -12.25
C ALA A 73 -5.03 1.17 -13.57
N ILE A 74 -6.26 1.59 -13.84
CA ILE A 74 -6.96 1.30 -15.09
C ILE A 74 -6.24 1.95 -16.29
N ASP A 75 -5.67 3.14 -16.10
CA ASP A 75 -4.86 3.86 -17.11
C ASP A 75 -3.43 3.31 -17.26
N GLY A 76 -3.13 2.15 -16.68
CA GLY A 76 -1.85 1.43 -16.87
C GLY A 76 -0.74 1.81 -15.88
N LYS A 77 -1.02 2.56 -14.82
CA LYS A 77 -0.10 2.74 -13.71
C LYS A 77 -0.17 1.54 -12.76
N ARG A 78 0.83 1.45 -11.88
CA ARG A 78 0.86 0.54 -10.73
C ARG A 78 0.92 1.37 -9.44
N PRO A 79 -0.23 1.83 -8.96
CA PRO A 79 -0.28 2.66 -7.76
C PRO A 79 0.07 1.85 -6.51
N LEU A 80 1.05 2.33 -5.76
CA LEU A 80 1.29 1.96 -4.38
C LEU A 80 0.74 3.09 -3.50
N MET A 81 -0.45 2.88 -2.95
CA MET A 81 -1.10 3.83 -2.07
C MET A 81 -0.65 3.61 -0.63
N VAL A 82 -0.10 4.63 -0.01
CA VAL A 82 0.32 4.61 1.39
C VAL A 82 -0.76 5.26 2.23
N HIS A 83 -1.35 4.47 3.12
CA HIS A 83 -2.37 4.90 4.04
C HIS A 83 -1.94 4.64 5.48
N GLN A 84 -2.22 5.57 6.37
CA GLN A 84 -1.70 5.46 7.74
C GLN A 84 -2.31 4.30 8.52
N ARG A 85 -3.63 4.07 8.38
CA ARG A 85 -4.34 3.08 9.22
C ARG A 85 -5.52 2.44 8.50
N PRO A 86 -5.84 1.17 8.81
CA PRO A 86 -7.07 0.54 8.36
C PRO A 86 -8.32 1.23 8.91
N ASP A 87 -8.23 1.82 10.11
CA ASP A 87 -9.34 2.53 10.76
C ASP A 87 -9.91 3.65 9.89
N PHE A 88 -9.06 4.48 9.31
CA PHE A 88 -9.48 5.58 8.42
C PHE A 88 -9.74 5.10 7.00
N PHE A 89 -9.09 4.03 6.59
CA PHE A 89 -9.34 3.43 5.28
C PHE A 89 -10.78 2.90 5.14
N LEU A 90 -11.51 2.70 6.24
CA LEU A 90 -12.94 2.39 6.21
C LEU A 90 -13.77 3.43 5.44
N LEU A 91 -13.32 4.68 5.37
CA LEU A 91 -13.96 5.72 4.56
C LEU A 91 -13.88 5.44 3.05
N ALA A 92 -12.96 4.58 2.60
CA ALA A 92 -12.74 4.22 1.21
C ALA A 92 -13.33 2.83 0.84
N MET A 93 -14.10 2.22 1.72
CA MET A 93 -14.61 0.86 1.51
C MET A 93 -15.47 0.73 0.26
N ASP A 94 -16.23 1.75 -0.11
CA ASP A 94 -17.01 1.74 -1.35
C ASP A 94 -16.09 1.58 -2.57
N GLN A 95 -15.05 2.41 -2.67
CA GLN A 95 -14.09 2.34 -3.78
C GLN A 95 -13.35 1.00 -3.81
N LEU A 96 -12.96 0.49 -2.65
CA LEU A 96 -12.27 -0.78 -2.57
C LEU A 96 -13.16 -1.96 -2.95
N VAL A 97 -14.35 -2.05 -2.33
CA VAL A 97 -15.22 -3.24 -2.40
C VAL A 97 -16.04 -3.26 -3.68
N ASN A 98 -16.67 -2.12 -4.03
CA ASN A 98 -17.59 -2.04 -5.14
C ASN A 98 -16.88 -1.71 -6.47
N ALA A 99 -15.76 -0.99 -6.44
CA ALA A 99 -14.98 -0.70 -7.63
C ALA A 99 -13.78 -1.66 -7.78
N ALA A 100 -12.69 -1.48 -7.01
CA ALA A 100 -11.45 -2.22 -7.25
C ALA A 100 -11.61 -3.74 -7.25
N ALA A 101 -12.29 -4.28 -6.22
CA ALA A 101 -12.45 -5.74 -6.06
C ALA A 101 -13.32 -6.39 -7.13
N LYS A 102 -14.24 -5.64 -7.71
CA LYS A 102 -15.25 -6.17 -8.66
C LYS A 102 -14.95 -5.85 -10.12
N TRP A 103 -14.08 -4.87 -10.39
CA TRP A 103 -13.82 -4.35 -11.73
C TRP A 103 -13.54 -5.46 -12.75
N TYR A 104 -12.58 -6.31 -12.46
CA TYR A 104 -12.19 -7.40 -13.35
C TYR A 104 -13.33 -8.35 -13.70
N PHE A 105 -14.19 -8.65 -12.73
CA PHE A 105 -15.35 -9.50 -12.94
C PHE A 105 -16.45 -8.79 -13.72
N MET A 106 -16.81 -7.56 -13.31
CA MET A 106 -17.92 -6.81 -13.91
C MET A 106 -17.67 -6.48 -15.39
N PHE A 107 -16.42 -6.22 -15.75
CA PHE A 107 -16.05 -5.87 -17.13
C PHE A 107 -15.50 -7.06 -17.93
N GLY A 108 -15.93 -8.26 -17.62
CA GLY A 108 -15.65 -9.46 -18.41
C GLY A 108 -14.17 -9.79 -18.55
N LYS A 109 -13.37 -9.51 -17.52
CA LYS A 109 -11.92 -9.77 -17.45
C LYS A 109 -11.06 -8.93 -18.42
N GLN A 110 -11.62 -7.88 -19.00
CA GLN A 110 -10.90 -7.03 -19.96
C GLN A 110 -9.84 -6.15 -19.28
N GLN A 111 -10.10 -5.70 -18.04
CA GLN A 111 -9.24 -4.77 -17.32
C GLN A 111 -9.13 -5.17 -15.86
N SER A 112 -7.91 -5.28 -15.37
CA SER A 112 -7.62 -5.46 -13.93
C SER A 112 -7.31 -4.12 -13.25
N VAL A 113 -7.27 -4.13 -11.90
CA VAL A 113 -6.92 -2.95 -11.09
C VAL A 113 -5.67 -3.27 -10.27
N PRO A 114 -4.47 -3.10 -10.82
CA PRO A 114 -3.20 -3.39 -10.17
C PRO A 114 -2.83 -2.32 -9.12
N ILE A 115 -3.59 -2.22 -8.05
CA ILE A 115 -3.34 -1.30 -6.94
C ILE A 115 -2.87 -2.05 -5.69
N THR A 116 -1.82 -1.56 -5.06
CA THR A 116 -1.38 -2.04 -3.74
C THR A 116 -1.65 -0.96 -2.69
N ILE A 117 -2.40 -1.30 -1.66
CA ILE A 117 -2.77 -0.39 -0.58
C ILE A 117 -2.07 -0.84 0.70
N ARG A 118 -1.16 0.00 1.20
CA ARG A 118 -0.43 -0.24 2.45
C ARG A 118 -1.16 0.36 3.63
N LEU A 119 -1.38 -0.45 4.66
CA LEU A 119 -2.08 -0.07 5.89
C LEU A 119 -1.27 -0.50 7.12
N ILE A 120 -1.02 0.43 8.04
CA ILE A 120 -0.33 0.12 9.30
C ILE A 120 -1.37 -0.17 10.36
N MET A 121 -1.39 -1.41 10.86
CA MET A 121 -2.38 -1.93 11.79
C MET A 121 -1.79 -2.20 13.19
N GLY A 122 -2.68 -2.47 14.14
CA GLY A 122 -2.32 -2.95 15.45
C GLY A 122 -2.23 -1.88 16.52
N ARG A 123 -2.23 -2.34 17.77
CA ARG A 123 -2.17 -1.52 18.98
C ARG A 123 -0.77 -0.98 19.28
N GLY A 124 -0.64 -0.14 20.28
CA GLY A 124 0.62 0.34 20.82
C GLY A 124 0.90 1.82 20.62
N TRP A 125 -0.10 2.56 20.12
CA TRP A 125 0.00 4.00 19.89
C TRP A 125 -0.51 4.85 21.07
N GLY A 126 -1.30 4.27 21.99
CA GLY A 126 -1.98 5.03 23.03
C GLY A 126 -3.10 5.92 22.52
N GLN A 127 -3.61 5.69 21.31
CA GLN A 127 -4.58 6.55 20.65
C GLN A 127 -6.02 5.99 20.68
N GLY A 128 -6.26 4.96 21.49
CA GLY A 128 -7.59 4.38 21.68
C GLY A 128 -8.08 3.45 20.56
N PRO A 129 -9.35 3.03 20.61
CA PRO A 129 -9.87 1.94 19.78
C PRO A 129 -9.94 2.29 18.29
N THR A 130 -10.16 3.55 17.95
CA THR A 130 -10.26 4.00 16.54
C THR A 130 -8.91 4.17 15.84
N HIS A 131 -7.81 3.78 16.49
CA HIS A 131 -6.45 3.83 15.93
C HIS A 131 -5.68 2.53 16.14
N SER A 132 -6.35 1.44 16.48
CA SER A 132 -5.71 0.20 16.90
C SER A 132 -6.37 -1.06 16.36
N GLN A 133 -7.24 -0.91 15.36
CA GLN A 133 -8.03 -2.03 14.85
C GLN A 133 -7.18 -2.95 13.95
N ASN A 134 -7.59 -4.21 13.93
CA ASN A 134 -7.05 -5.27 13.08
C ASN A 134 -8.19 -5.75 12.17
N LEU A 135 -8.28 -5.20 10.97
CA LEU A 135 -9.40 -5.40 10.05
C LEU A 135 -9.09 -6.37 8.91
N GLN A 136 -8.00 -7.13 9.00
CA GLN A 136 -7.58 -8.05 7.94
C GLN A 136 -8.67 -9.05 7.53
N ALA A 137 -9.47 -9.53 8.48
CA ALA A 137 -10.55 -10.48 8.21
C ALA A 137 -11.67 -9.85 7.37
N TRP A 138 -11.94 -8.56 7.52
CA TRP A 138 -12.91 -7.85 6.71
C TRP A 138 -12.50 -7.81 5.26
N PHE A 139 -11.24 -7.45 5.00
CA PHE A 139 -10.71 -7.40 3.63
C PHE A 139 -10.58 -8.80 3.02
N ALA A 140 -10.15 -9.79 3.81
CA ALA A 140 -9.99 -11.17 3.35
C ALA A 140 -11.33 -11.84 3.00
N HIS A 141 -12.44 -11.36 3.57
CA HIS A 141 -13.78 -11.85 3.27
C HIS A 141 -14.29 -11.40 1.89
N ILE A 142 -13.70 -10.35 1.30
CA ILE A 142 -14.20 -9.74 0.07
C ILE A 142 -13.60 -10.44 -1.17
N PRO A 143 -14.41 -11.13 -1.99
CA PRO A 143 -13.93 -11.71 -3.24
C PRO A 143 -13.36 -10.65 -4.18
N GLY A 144 -12.19 -10.92 -4.75
CA GLY A 144 -11.46 -10.01 -5.64
C GLY A 144 -10.33 -9.24 -4.96
N LEU A 145 -10.19 -9.31 -3.63
CA LEU A 145 -9.06 -8.75 -2.89
C LEU A 145 -8.05 -9.83 -2.51
N LYS A 146 -6.78 -9.46 -2.49
CA LYS A 146 -5.71 -10.21 -1.81
C LYS A 146 -5.30 -9.46 -0.55
N VAL A 147 -5.11 -10.18 0.54
CA VAL A 147 -4.66 -9.61 1.82
C VAL A 147 -3.32 -10.24 2.18
N VAL A 148 -2.32 -9.40 2.44
CA VAL A 148 -0.95 -9.82 2.72
C VAL A 148 -0.49 -9.19 4.03
N MET A 149 0.08 -10.02 4.92
CA MET A 149 0.58 -9.59 6.23
C MET A 149 1.96 -10.20 6.47
N PRO A 150 3.06 -9.48 6.16
CA PRO A 150 4.41 -9.97 6.42
C PRO A 150 4.72 -10.01 7.91
N ALA A 151 5.52 -11.00 8.32
CA ALA A 151 5.97 -11.17 9.70
C ALA A 151 7.47 -10.90 9.89
N THR A 152 8.28 -10.98 8.83
CA THR A 152 9.72 -10.75 8.86
C THR A 152 10.15 -9.69 7.85
N ALA A 153 11.36 -9.16 7.96
CA ALA A 153 11.91 -8.23 6.98
C ALA A 153 12.03 -8.87 5.58
N ALA A 154 12.38 -10.16 5.52
CA ALA A 154 12.45 -10.90 4.25
C ALA A 154 11.07 -11.02 3.60
N ASP A 155 10.04 -11.39 4.39
CA ASP A 155 8.65 -11.46 3.91
C ASP A 155 8.17 -10.08 3.46
N ALA A 156 8.44 -9.03 4.26
CA ALA A 156 8.04 -7.67 3.94
C ALA A 156 8.55 -7.24 2.56
N LYS A 157 9.83 -7.48 2.29
CA LYS A 157 10.42 -7.15 1.00
C LYS A 157 9.83 -7.99 -0.15
N GLY A 158 9.84 -9.31 0.01
CA GLY A 158 9.39 -10.22 -1.06
C GLY A 158 7.91 -10.07 -1.37
N LEU A 159 7.07 -10.05 -0.35
CA LEU A 159 5.63 -9.93 -0.50
C LEU A 159 5.21 -8.54 -1.01
N LEU A 160 5.91 -7.47 -0.62
CA LEU A 160 5.58 -6.14 -1.15
C LEU A 160 5.94 -6.01 -2.63
N ILE A 161 7.09 -6.52 -3.06
CA ILE A 161 7.43 -6.58 -4.48
C ILE A 161 6.38 -7.39 -5.24
N SER A 162 6.00 -8.57 -4.72
CA SER A 162 4.97 -9.42 -5.35
C SER A 162 3.62 -8.72 -5.42
N SER A 163 3.25 -7.95 -4.40
CA SER A 163 2.01 -7.16 -4.38
C SER A 163 2.02 -6.06 -5.44
N ILE A 164 3.12 -5.33 -5.59
CA ILE A 164 3.24 -4.24 -6.57
C ILE A 164 3.15 -4.74 -8.02
N ILE A 165 3.66 -5.94 -8.30
CA ILE A 165 3.60 -6.52 -9.65
C ILE A 165 2.31 -7.32 -9.90
N ASP A 166 1.49 -7.57 -8.88
CA ASP A 166 0.21 -8.26 -9.04
C ASP A 166 -0.77 -7.41 -9.86
N ASN A 167 -1.56 -8.07 -10.69
CA ASN A 167 -2.56 -7.39 -11.51
C ASN A 167 -3.90 -7.18 -10.78
N ASN A 168 -4.05 -7.70 -9.56
CA ASN A 168 -5.26 -7.54 -8.77
C ASN A 168 -5.04 -6.60 -7.59
N PRO A 169 -6.11 -6.05 -6.98
CA PRO A 169 -5.99 -5.24 -5.80
C PRO A 169 -5.41 -6.02 -4.62
N VAL A 170 -4.38 -5.48 -3.98
CA VAL A 170 -3.72 -6.08 -2.82
C VAL A 170 -3.79 -5.12 -1.63
N ILE A 171 -4.29 -5.61 -0.51
CA ILE A 171 -4.22 -4.94 0.79
C ILE A 171 -2.99 -5.48 1.52
N PHE A 172 -1.99 -4.63 1.66
CA PHE A 172 -0.73 -4.96 2.32
C PHE A 172 -0.73 -4.37 3.74
N MET A 173 -0.87 -5.24 4.75
CA MET A 173 -1.06 -4.84 6.14
C MET A 173 0.23 -5.03 6.93
N GLU A 174 0.71 -3.96 7.53
CA GLU A 174 1.97 -3.90 8.26
C GLU A 174 1.68 -3.76 9.76
N HIS A 175 2.11 -4.73 10.56
CA HIS A 175 1.92 -4.61 12.00
C HIS A 175 2.89 -3.58 12.58
N ARG A 176 2.36 -2.61 13.32
CA ARG A 176 3.11 -1.48 13.87
C ARG A 176 4.39 -1.88 14.63
N TRP A 177 4.34 -2.95 15.40
CA TRP A 177 5.48 -3.37 16.21
C TRP A 177 6.68 -3.87 15.40
N LEU A 178 6.49 -4.22 14.14
CA LEU A 178 7.57 -4.63 13.25
C LEU A 178 8.38 -3.43 12.72
N HIS A 179 7.87 -2.21 12.92
CA HIS A 179 8.52 -0.97 12.49
C HIS A 179 9.50 -0.39 13.53
N ASN A 180 9.64 -0.99 14.70
CA ASN A 180 10.55 -0.55 15.76
C ASN A 180 11.95 -1.14 15.58
#